data_18f58e60529920305966e13228674754
#
_entry.id   18f58e60529920305966e13228674754
#
_cell.length_a   1.000
_cell.length_b   1.000
_cell.length_c   1.000
_cell.angle_alpha   90.00
_cell.angle_beta   90.00
_cell.angle_gamma   90.00
#
_symmetry.space_group_name_H-M   'P 1'
#
loop_
_entity.id
_entity.type
_entity.pdbx_description
1 polymer ?
#
loop_
_entity_poly.entity_id
_entity_poly.type
_entity_poly.pdbx_seq_one_letter_code
_entity_poly.pdbx_strand_id
1 'polypeptide(L)'
;NFFSRSNSSINKKMFHGEVLFIGGKVSPKHSRVSGSISQQVIQQFHFHKAFVSIDGLLPSFGVSSFELEKAKLSEAMMKLAEKTYILCDHTKVGVKGNYRIAAFSRIQHVICDKKMPYSFEEEVKKHNIQWTIC
;
A
#
# COMPACT_ATOMS: atom_id res chain seq x y z
N ASN A 1 10.04 -11.70 21.08
CA ASN A 1 8.79 -12.38 20.77
C ASN A 1 7.91 -11.50 19.88
N PHE A 2 8.20 -11.52 18.56
CA PHE A 2 7.55 -10.68 17.55
C PHE A 2 6.02 -10.95 17.46
N PHE A 3 5.61 -12.21 17.62
CA PHE A 3 4.20 -12.60 17.58
C PHE A 3 3.37 -12.14 18.79
N SER A 4 3.98 -11.95 19.96
CA SER A 4 3.24 -11.49 21.14
C SER A 4 2.95 -9.99 21.12
N ARG A 5 3.75 -9.19 20.41
CA ARG A 5 3.53 -7.73 20.28
C ARG A 5 2.50 -7.37 19.21
N SER A 6 2.42 -8.12 18.12
CA SER A 6 1.40 -7.86 17.08
C SER A 6 -0.02 -8.28 17.53
N ASN A 7 -0.14 -9.28 18.42
CA ASN A 7 -1.43 -9.66 19.00
C ASN A 7 -1.94 -8.67 20.07
N SER A 8 -1.10 -7.83 20.63
CA SER A 8 -1.51 -6.86 21.66
C SER A 8 -2.10 -5.57 21.11
N SER A 9 -1.90 -5.26 19.81
CA SER A 9 -2.43 -4.07 19.20
C SER A 9 -3.81 -4.26 18.51
N ILE A 10 -4.21 -5.51 18.26
CA ILE A 10 -5.58 -5.80 17.83
C ILE A 10 -6.42 -5.91 19.11
N ASN A 11 -7.11 -4.84 19.44
CA ASN A 11 -7.99 -4.80 20.59
C ASN A 11 -9.14 -5.79 20.38
N LYS A 12 -9.01 -7.01 20.94
CA LYS A 12 -9.96 -8.13 20.81
C LYS A 12 -11.40 -7.76 21.22
N LYS A 13 -11.59 -6.67 21.95
CA LYS A 13 -12.91 -6.21 22.37
C LYS A 13 -13.68 -5.44 21.29
N MET A 14 -13.03 -4.97 20.21
CA MET A 14 -13.66 -4.13 19.20
C MET A 14 -13.73 -4.75 17.79
N PHE A 15 -13.06 -5.87 17.55
CA PHE A 15 -13.08 -6.53 16.24
C PHE A 15 -13.59 -7.97 16.36
N HIS A 16 -14.70 -8.25 15.69
CA HIS A 16 -15.36 -9.56 15.70
C HIS A 16 -15.12 -10.39 14.42
N GLY A 17 -14.19 -9.94 13.57
CA GLY A 17 -13.87 -10.61 12.31
C GLY A 17 -12.72 -11.61 12.44
N GLU A 18 -12.55 -12.41 11.39
CA GLU A 18 -11.38 -13.28 11.24
C GLU A 18 -10.17 -12.47 10.79
N VAL A 19 -9.01 -12.75 11.37
CA VAL A 19 -7.72 -12.15 11.00
C VAL A 19 -6.79 -13.25 10.50
N LEU A 20 -6.41 -13.16 9.23
CA LEU A 20 -5.39 -14.02 8.63
C LEU A 20 -4.05 -13.29 8.61
N PHE A 21 -3.04 -13.90 9.19
CA PHE A 21 -1.67 -13.40 9.13
C PHE A 21 -0.87 -14.21 8.10
N ILE A 22 -0.41 -13.52 7.05
CA ILE A 22 0.38 -14.14 6.00
C ILE A 22 1.84 -14.14 6.42
N GLY A 23 2.43 -15.32 6.51
CA GLY A 23 3.85 -15.51 6.79
C GLY A 23 4.75 -15.18 5.60
N GLY A 24 6.05 -15.20 5.84
CA GLY A 24 7.11 -14.96 4.83
C GLY A 24 8.41 -14.52 5.50
N LYS A 25 9.28 -13.89 4.72
CA LYS A 25 10.54 -13.34 5.24
C LYS A 25 10.25 -12.09 6.09
N VAL A 26 10.62 -12.16 7.36
CA VAL A 26 10.46 -11.04 8.30
C VAL A 26 11.61 -10.05 8.13
N SER A 27 11.28 -8.77 7.97
CA SER A 27 12.23 -7.67 8.05
C SER A 27 12.11 -6.99 9.43
N PRO A 28 13.07 -7.21 10.35
CA PRO A 28 13.00 -6.60 11.69
C PRO A 28 13.04 -5.07 11.63
N LYS A 29 13.84 -4.52 10.70
CA LYS A 29 13.99 -3.07 10.50
C LYS A 29 12.67 -2.39 10.14
N HIS A 30 11.83 -3.04 9.36
CA HIS A 30 10.60 -2.46 8.84
C HIS A 30 9.33 -3.08 9.44
N SER A 31 9.47 -4.00 10.39
CA SER A 31 8.35 -4.68 11.08
C SER A 31 7.30 -5.23 10.11
N ARG A 32 7.75 -5.83 9.01
CA ARG A 32 6.87 -6.40 7.99
C ARG A 32 7.34 -7.76 7.50
N VAL A 33 6.42 -8.44 6.84
CA VAL A 33 6.63 -9.72 6.15
C VAL A 33 6.58 -9.48 4.64
N SER A 34 7.49 -10.11 3.90
CA SER A 34 7.57 -10.01 2.44
C SER A 34 8.29 -11.23 1.84
N GLY A 35 8.54 -11.20 0.54
CA GLY A 35 9.26 -12.23 -0.18
C GLY A 35 8.37 -13.20 -0.93
N SER A 36 8.98 -14.21 -1.58
CA SER A 36 8.30 -15.15 -2.47
C SER A 36 7.18 -15.95 -1.79
N ILE A 37 7.38 -16.35 -0.55
CA ILE A 37 6.37 -17.11 0.22
C ILE A 37 5.11 -16.25 0.42
N SER A 38 5.27 -15.00 0.86
CA SER A 38 4.13 -14.08 1.02
C SER A 38 3.41 -13.85 -0.31
N GLN A 39 4.17 -13.71 -1.41
CA GLN A 39 3.60 -13.51 -2.74
C GLN A 39 2.82 -14.74 -3.23
N GLN A 40 3.33 -15.95 -3.00
CA GLN A 40 2.63 -17.18 -3.36
C GLN A 40 1.33 -17.36 -2.58
N VAL A 41 1.35 -17.09 -1.29
CA VAL A 41 0.16 -17.23 -0.43
C VAL A 41 -0.90 -16.22 -0.83
N ILE A 42 -0.54 -14.95 -1.02
CA ILE A 42 -1.52 -13.90 -1.33
C ILE A 42 -2.22 -14.12 -2.67
N GLN A 43 -1.57 -14.77 -3.62
CA GLN A 43 -2.14 -15.08 -4.94
C GLN A 43 -3.34 -16.04 -4.90
N GLN A 44 -3.56 -16.72 -3.79
CA GLN A 44 -4.71 -17.59 -3.58
C GLN A 44 -5.97 -16.85 -3.13
N PHE A 45 -5.86 -15.54 -2.89
CA PHE A 45 -6.95 -14.71 -2.40
C PHE A 45 -7.47 -13.77 -3.47
N HIS A 46 -8.72 -13.39 -3.32
CA HIS A 46 -9.34 -12.24 -3.97
C HIS A 46 -9.81 -11.28 -2.89
N PHE A 47 -9.53 -10.00 -3.05
CA PHE A 47 -9.81 -8.99 -2.03
C PHE A 47 -10.82 -7.96 -2.55
N HIS A 48 -11.78 -7.59 -1.73
CA HIS A 48 -12.63 -6.44 -2.05
C HIS A 48 -11.86 -5.13 -1.96
N LYS A 49 -10.96 -5.02 -0.97
CA LYS A 49 -10.16 -3.82 -0.74
C LYS A 49 -8.73 -4.16 -0.38
N ALA A 50 -7.79 -3.43 -0.93
CA ALA A 50 -6.40 -3.42 -0.51
C ALA A 50 -6.00 -2.02 -0.06
N PHE A 51 -5.29 -1.95 1.06
CA PHE A 51 -4.66 -0.73 1.57
C PHE A 51 -3.16 -0.88 1.43
N VAL A 52 -2.55 -0.05 0.59
CA VAL A 52 -1.16 -0.18 0.19
C VAL A 52 -0.38 1.06 0.60
N SER A 53 0.60 0.88 1.49
CA SER A 53 1.53 1.94 1.84
C SER A 53 2.65 2.05 0.82
N ILE A 54 3.06 3.27 0.50
CA ILE A 54 4.06 3.58 -0.52
C ILE A 54 5.19 4.44 0.03
N ASP A 55 6.27 4.54 -0.74
CA ASP A 55 7.41 5.41 -0.41
C ASP A 55 7.51 6.61 -1.36
N GLY A 56 6.82 6.58 -2.50
CA GLY A 56 6.79 7.68 -3.45
C GLY A 56 5.53 7.70 -4.31
N LEU A 57 5.04 8.92 -4.57
CA LEU A 57 3.90 9.20 -5.44
C LEU A 57 4.26 10.36 -6.37
N LEU A 58 4.37 10.08 -7.66
CA LEU A 58 4.71 11.06 -8.68
C LEU A 58 3.88 10.80 -9.95
N PRO A 59 3.15 11.79 -10.50
CA PRO A 59 2.30 11.58 -11.68
C PRO A 59 3.02 10.99 -12.88
N SER A 60 4.24 11.44 -13.18
CA SER A 60 5.06 10.94 -14.30
C SER A 60 5.61 9.53 -14.10
N PHE A 61 5.57 8.98 -12.88
CA PHE A 61 6.13 7.66 -12.55
C PHE A 61 5.11 6.71 -11.95
N GLY A 62 4.16 7.22 -11.18
CA GLY A 62 3.17 6.44 -10.44
C GLY A 62 3.51 6.28 -8.97
N VAL A 63 3.07 5.18 -8.38
CA VAL A 63 3.40 4.80 -7.00
C VAL A 63 4.61 3.89 -6.97
N SER A 64 5.47 4.07 -5.98
CA SER A 64 6.78 3.42 -5.92
C SER A 64 7.23 3.10 -4.50
N SER A 65 8.24 2.23 -4.42
CA SER A 65 8.95 1.90 -3.19
C SER A 65 10.45 1.97 -3.41
N PHE A 66 11.21 2.17 -2.33
CA PHE A 66 12.67 2.01 -2.33
C PHE A 66 13.11 0.56 -2.17
N GLU A 67 12.18 -0.37 -1.92
CA GLU A 67 12.46 -1.77 -1.68
C GLU A 67 11.71 -2.67 -2.66
N LEU A 68 12.47 -3.52 -3.37
CA LEU A 68 11.94 -4.40 -4.41
C LEU A 68 10.84 -5.34 -3.90
N GLU A 69 11.08 -5.99 -2.76
CA GLU A 69 10.13 -6.97 -2.22
C GLU A 69 8.82 -6.32 -1.75
N LYS A 70 8.89 -5.10 -1.20
CA LYS A 70 7.72 -4.29 -0.88
C LYS A 70 6.95 -3.94 -2.15
N ALA A 71 7.65 -3.50 -3.20
CA ALA A 71 7.03 -3.13 -4.46
C ALA A 71 6.30 -4.31 -5.10
N LYS A 72 6.94 -5.49 -5.16
CA LYS A 72 6.34 -6.71 -5.72
C LYS A 72 5.09 -7.16 -4.96
N LEU A 73 5.14 -7.17 -3.62
CA LEU A 73 3.99 -7.55 -2.82
C LEU A 73 2.84 -6.55 -2.97
N SER A 74 3.15 -5.26 -2.97
CA SER A 74 2.16 -4.18 -3.19
C SER A 74 1.51 -4.27 -4.56
N GLU A 75 2.29 -4.54 -5.61
CA GLU A 75 1.75 -4.76 -6.96
C GLU A 75 0.80 -5.96 -7.00
N ALA A 76 1.18 -7.07 -6.38
CA ALA A 76 0.33 -8.26 -6.28
C ALA A 76 -0.98 -7.96 -5.55
N MET A 77 -0.93 -7.24 -4.43
CA MET A 77 -2.14 -6.82 -3.69
C MET A 77 -3.06 -5.96 -4.55
N MET A 78 -2.50 -5.01 -5.30
CA MET A 78 -3.28 -4.14 -6.20
C MET A 78 -3.96 -4.93 -7.33
N LYS A 79 -3.30 -5.97 -7.85
CA LYS A 79 -3.86 -6.83 -8.92
C LYS A 79 -4.99 -7.73 -8.41
N LEU A 80 -4.94 -8.15 -7.16
CA LEU A 80 -5.88 -9.10 -6.55
C LEU A 80 -7.09 -8.42 -5.90
N ALA A 81 -7.05 -7.11 -5.73
CA ALA A 81 -8.11 -6.34 -5.10
C ALA A 81 -9.04 -5.67 -6.12
N GLU A 82 -10.34 -5.63 -5.80
CA GLU A 82 -11.32 -4.87 -6.58
C GLU A 82 -11.10 -3.36 -6.46
N LYS A 83 -10.74 -2.90 -5.26
CA LYS A 83 -10.45 -1.50 -4.96
C LYS A 83 -9.15 -1.39 -4.19
N THR A 84 -8.30 -0.45 -4.61
CA THR A 84 -7.03 -0.16 -3.93
C THR A 84 -7.03 1.25 -3.38
N TYR A 85 -6.61 1.37 -2.13
CA TYR A 85 -6.40 2.63 -1.43
C TYR A 85 -4.90 2.80 -1.17
N ILE A 86 -4.32 3.84 -1.76
CA ILE A 86 -2.93 4.21 -1.52
C ILE A 86 -2.86 5.04 -0.24
N LEU A 87 -2.05 4.58 0.71
CA LEU A 87 -1.81 5.27 1.99
C LEU A 87 -0.44 5.92 1.96
N CYS A 88 -0.39 7.22 2.16
CA CYS A 88 0.86 7.95 2.28
C CYS A 88 0.72 9.19 3.16
N ASP A 89 1.82 9.67 3.68
CA ASP A 89 1.93 11.02 4.21
C ASP A 89 2.49 11.96 3.13
N HIS A 90 2.38 13.27 3.38
CA HIS A 90 2.81 14.30 2.42
C HIS A 90 4.29 14.20 2.03
N THR A 91 5.15 13.59 2.85
CA THR A 91 6.58 13.43 2.54
C THR A 91 6.83 12.47 1.38
N LYS A 92 5.85 11.63 1.02
CA LYS A 92 5.92 10.69 -0.09
C LYS A 92 5.43 11.30 -1.40
N VAL A 93 4.72 12.40 -1.32
CA VAL A 93 4.15 13.10 -2.48
C VAL A 93 5.27 13.88 -3.20
N GLY A 94 5.40 13.68 -4.52
CA GLY A 94 6.48 14.25 -5.32
C GLY A 94 7.78 13.43 -5.31
N VAL A 95 7.80 12.29 -4.61
CA VAL A 95 8.97 11.41 -4.50
C VAL A 95 8.90 10.29 -5.55
N LYS A 96 10.03 9.97 -6.13
CA LYS A 96 10.24 8.83 -7.03
C LYS A 96 11.09 7.76 -6.32
N GLY A 97 10.49 6.62 -6.01
CA GLY A 97 11.21 5.46 -5.49
C GLY A 97 11.91 4.66 -6.59
N ASN A 98 12.75 3.72 -6.22
CA ASN A 98 13.54 2.92 -7.16
C ASN A 98 12.70 1.90 -7.94
N TYR A 99 11.64 1.38 -7.32
CA TYR A 99 10.81 0.32 -7.88
C TYR A 99 9.37 0.77 -8.00
N ARG A 100 8.87 0.82 -9.24
CA ARG A 100 7.46 1.17 -9.51
C ARG A 100 6.55 0.03 -9.08
N ILE A 101 5.52 0.38 -8.31
CA ILE A 101 4.43 -0.53 -7.92
C ILE A 101 3.35 -0.52 -9.00
N ALA A 102 2.92 0.67 -9.42
CA ALA A 102 1.91 0.84 -10.46
C ALA A 102 2.02 2.22 -11.10
N ALA A 103 1.57 2.32 -12.35
CA ALA A 103 1.44 3.62 -13.03
C ALA A 103 0.37 4.49 -12.37
N PHE A 104 0.49 5.80 -12.51
CA PHE A 104 -0.46 6.76 -11.92
C PHE A 104 -1.89 6.54 -12.41
N SER A 105 -2.07 6.14 -13.66
CA SER A 105 -3.37 5.82 -14.27
C SER A 105 -4.11 4.63 -13.62
N ARG A 106 -3.42 3.81 -12.86
CA ARG A 106 -4.01 2.66 -12.15
C ARG A 106 -4.46 2.96 -10.73
N ILE A 107 -4.22 4.18 -10.26
CA ILE A 107 -4.59 4.62 -8.92
C ILE A 107 -6.04 5.10 -8.95
N GLN A 108 -6.83 4.67 -7.98
CA GLN A 108 -8.23 5.09 -7.83
C GLN A 108 -8.42 6.01 -6.61
N HIS A 109 -7.77 5.67 -5.50
CA HIS A 109 -7.93 6.37 -4.23
C HIS A 109 -6.57 6.62 -3.59
N VAL A 110 -6.35 7.84 -3.13
CA VAL A 110 -5.22 8.24 -2.30
C VAL A 110 -5.76 8.79 -0.97
N ILE A 111 -5.21 8.30 0.12
CA ILE A 111 -5.47 8.80 1.48
C ILE A 111 -4.16 9.39 1.99
N CYS A 112 -4.17 10.69 2.26
CA CYS A 112 -2.99 11.46 2.65
C CYS A 112 -3.33 12.41 3.81
N ASP A 113 -2.32 12.80 4.57
CA ASP A 113 -2.46 13.77 5.67
C ASP A 113 -2.62 15.23 5.18
N LYS A 114 -2.31 15.51 3.90
CA LYS A 114 -2.42 16.84 3.30
C LYS A 114 -3.11 16.82 1.94
N LYS A 115 -3.57 17.99 1.52
CA LYS A 115 -4.08 18.22 0.16
C LYS A 115 -3.02 17.87 -0.87
N MET A 116 -3.47 17.43 -2.05
CA MET A 116 -2.58 17.24 -3.19
C MET A 116 -1.91 18.57 -3.58
N PRO A 117 -0.67 18.53 -4.07
CA PRO A 117 -0.04 19.71 -4.65
C PRO A 117 -0.82 20.20 -5.88
N TYR A 118 -0.83 21.50 -6.10
CA TYR A 118 -1.47 22.10 -7.28
C TYR A 118 -0.99 21.49 -8.59
N SER A 119 0.30 21.17 -8.67
CA SER A 119 0.91 20.51 -9.84
C SER A 119 0.35 19.11 -10.15
N PHE A 120 -0.37 18.47 -9.22
CA PHE A 120 -0.98 17.15 -9.42
C PHE A 120 -2.44 17.21 -9.86
N GLU A 121 -3.08 18.37 -9.77
CA GLU A 121 -4.54 18.51 -9.99
C GLU A 121 -4.98 18.03 -11.36
N GLU A 122 -4.23 18.38 -12.42
CA GLU A 122 -4.55 17.98 -13.78
C GLU A 122 -4.55 16.46 -13.97
N GLU A 123 -3.48 15.80 -13.52
CA GLU A 123 -3.35 14.35 -13.62
C GLU A 123 -4.33 13.59 -12.71
N VAL A 124 -4.60 14.12 -11.52
CA VAL A 124 -5.60 13.55 -10.61
C VAL A 124 -7.01 13.63 -11.23
N LYS A 125 -7.36 14.74 -11.85
CA LYS A 125 -8.65 14.89 -12.58
C LYS A 125 -8.72 14.00 -13.81
N LYS A 126 -7.68 13.97 -14.60
CA LYS A 126 -7.58 13.15 -15.83
C LYS A 126 -7.80 11.68 -15.58
N HIS A 127 -7.26 11.15 -14.48
CA HIS A 127 -7.39 9.74 -14.08
C HIS A 127 -8.51 9.48 -13.09
N ASN A 128 -9.30 10.50 -12.77
CA ASN A 128 -10.44 10.40 -11.86
C ASN A 128 -10.05 9.82 -10.48
N ILE A 129 -8.91 10.27 -9.95
CA ILE A 129 -8.39 9.81 -8.66
C ILE A 129 -9.10 10.55 -7.53
N GLN A 130 -9.65 9.79 -6.58
CA GLN A 130 -10.20 10.35 -5.36
C GLN A 130 -9.08 10.61 -4.34
N TRP A 131 -8.92 11.86 -3.90
CA TRP A 131 -7.97 12.25 -2.88
C TRP A 131 -8.69 12.55 -1.57
N THR A 132 -8.38 11.78 -0.52
CA THR A 132 -8.97 11.92 0.80
C THR A 132 -7.90 12.41 1.78
N ILE A 133 -8.27 13.39 2.59
CA ILE A 133 -7.40 13.92 3.66
C ILE A 133 -7.83 13.29 4.98
N CYS A 134 -6.89 12.77 5.73
CA CYS A 134 -7.13 12.20 7.05
C CYS A 134 -6.24 12.83 8.13
#